data_d43e02012e89b093b1c7dc26814dbb1e
#
_entry.id   d43e02012e89b093b1c7dc26814dbb1e
#
_cell.length_a   1.000
_cell.length_b   1.000
_cell.length_c   1.000
_cell.angle_alpha   90.00
_cell.angle_beta   90.00
_cell.angle_gamma   90.00
#
_symmetry.space_group_name_H-M   'P 1'
#
loop_
_entity.id
_entity.type
_entity.pdbx_description
1 polymer ?
#
loop_
_entity_poly.entity_id
_entity_poly.type
_entity_poly.pdbx_seq_one_letter_code
_entity_poly.pdbx_strand_id
1 'polypeptide(L)'
;KYFIHNKIEINEPFGVILVQNGTTQLQKVLKFIQHVGYNLSSRLAQDYLFEIELLDNIHQEELEDKSIAKDIVISELAKAYKQAKQNICLAPSGMNAVYCALKGLKPIQQRNGKNKLIQLGWLYLDTMNIVEHYFDENKIFYDINNLDLLEDYLKTNGHTISAIITEIPTNPLLQTVDLVRLKELCLKYNIILVIDATFATPYNLDLKP
;
A
#
# COMPACT_ATOMS: atom_id res chain seq x y z
N LYS A 1 -1.89 -16.67 6.69
CA LYS A 1 -3.36 -16.73 6.82
C LYS A 1 -3.76 -16.25 8.21
N TYR A 2 -4.32 -15.04 8.25
CA TYR A 2 -4.82 -14.46 9.51
C TYR A 2 -6.33 -14.70 9.57
N PHE A 3 -6.76 -15.88 9.99
CA PHE A 3 -8.16 -16.13 10.31
C PHE A 3 -8.33 -15.99 11.83
N ILE A 4 -9.06 -14.99 12.23
CA ILE A 4 -9.45 -14.79 13.64
C ILE A 4 -10.83 -15.40 13.77
N HIS A 5 -10.94 -16.52 14.52
CA HIS A 5 -12.20 -17.15 14.88
C HIS A 5 -12.83 -16.54 16.15
N ASN A 6 -12.57 -15.25 16.41
CA ASN A 6 -13.13 -14.57 17.56
C ASN A 6 -14.35 -13.74 17.15
N LYS A 7 -15.26 -13.58 18.10
CA LYS A 7 -16.50 -12.82 17.92
C LYS A 7 -16.13 -11.39 17.46
N ILE A 8 -16.58 -11.03 16.26
CA ILE A 8 -16.47 -9.68 15.74
C ILE A 8 -17.75 -8.97 16.13
N GLU A 9 -17.66 -7.99 17.00
CA GLU A 9 -18.76 -7.08 17.27
C GLU A 9 -18.58 -5.85 16.39
N ILE A 10 -19.56 -5.60 15.53
CA ILE A 10 -19.58 -4.39 14.69
C ILE A 10 -20.43 -3.38 15.44
N ASN A 11 -19.76 -2.44 16.09
CA ASN A 11 -20.39 -1.23 16.61
C ASN A 11 -20.10 -0.11 15.62
N GLU A 12 -21.13 0.43 15.00
CA GLU A 12 -20.95 1.61 14.20
C GLU A 12 -20.39 2.77 15.08
N PRO A 13 -19.43 3.56 14.56
CA PRO A 13 -18.93 3.61 13.18
C PRO A 13 -17.71 2.71 12.87
N PHE A 14 -17.34 1.81 13.76
CA PHE A 14 -16.15 0.95 13.55
C PHE A 14 -16.36 -0.46 14.12
N GLY A 15 -15.57 -1.42 13.61
CA GLY A 15 -15.55 -2.78 14.12
C GLY A 15 -14.61 -2.93 15.32
N VAL A 16 -15.06 -3.70 16.31
CA VAL A 16 -14.24 -4.08 17.48
C VAL A 16 -13.91 -5.55 17.40
N ILE A 17 -12.62 -5.88 17.53
CA ILE A 17 -12.15 -7.25 17.58
C ILE A 17 -11.60 -7.51 18.98
N LEU A 18 -12.24 -8.42 19.70
CA LEU A 18 -11.76 -8.84 21.01
C LEU A 18 -10.78 -10.01 20.86
N VAL A 19 -9.56 -9.83 21.35
CA VAL A 19 -8.52 -10.85 21.30
C VAL A 19 -7.96 -11.04 22.71
N GLN A 20 -7.86 -12.30 23.14
CA GLN A 20 -7.34 -12.62 24.47
C GLN A 20 -5.87 -12.16 24.61
N ASN A 21 -5.56 -11.44 25.68
CA ASN A 21 -4.22 -10.98 25.97
C ASN A 21 -3.22 -12.16 26.15
N GLY A 22 -1.99 -11.95 25.70
CA GLY A 22 -0.92 -12.95 25.80
C GLY A 22 -0.99 -14.09 24.78
N THR A 23 -1.95 -14.07 23.84
CA THR A 23 -2.08 -15.12 22.82
C THR A 23 -1.28 -14.81 21.56
N THR A 24 -0.98 -15.88 20.81
CA THR A 24 -0.38 -15.77 19.46
C THR A 24 -1.29 -15.02 18.48
N GLN A 25 -2.62 -15.12 18.67
CA GLN A 25 -3.59 -14.37 17.89
C GLN A 25 -3.43 -12.86 18.07
N LEU A 26 -3.25 -12.40 19.31
CA LEU A 26 -3.00 -10.98 19.57
C LEU A 26 -1.77 -10.48 18.82
N GLN A 27 -0.67 -11.24 18.86
CA GLN A 27 0.55 -10.87 18.13
C GLN A 27 0.33 -10.76 16.62
N LYS A 28 -0.45 -11.68 16.04
CA LYS A 28 -0.79 -11.65 14.61
C LYS A 28 -1.67 -10.44 14.26
N VAL A 29 -2.64 -10.11 15.12
CA VAL A 29 -3.50 -8.93 14.93
C VAL A 29 -2.68 -7.65 14.99
N LEU A 30 -1.81 -7.50 15.99
CA LEU A 30 -0.96 -6.32 16.13
C LEU A 30 -0.04 -6.14 14.92
N LYS A 31 0.57 -7.23 14.44
CA LYS A 31 1.39 -7.19 13.21
C LYS A 31 0.57 -6.82 11.98
N PHE A 32 -0.64 -7.37 11.83
CA PHE A 32 -1.53 -7.00 10.73
C PHE A 32 -1.86 -5.50 10.76
N ILE A 33 -2.27 -5.00 11.91
CA ILE A 33 -2.58 -3.57 12.08
C ILE A 33 -1.36 -2.70 11.76
N GLN A 34 -0.18 -3.07 12.26
CA GLN A 34 1.07 -2.36 12.01
C GLN A 34 1.40 -2.31 10.52
N HIS A 35 1.46 -3.46 9.85
CA HIS A 35 1.93 -3.53 8.47
C HIS A 35 0.89 -2.99 7.47
N VAL A 36 -0.38 -3.23 7.70
CA VAL A 36 -1.47 -2.81 6.80
C VAL A 36 -1.91 -1.36 7.06
N GLY A 37 -1.53 -0.79 8.22
CA GLY A 37 -1.88 0.59 8.57
C GLY A 37 -3.39 0.82 8.72
N TYR A 38 -4.14 -0.22 9.11
CA TYR A 38 -5.59 -0.14 9.28
C TYR A 38 -5.92 0.10 10.74
N ASN A 39 -5.89 1.36 11.15
CA ASN A 39 -6.19 1.82 12.50
C ASN A 39 -7.35 2.81 12.52
N LEU A 40 -7.99 2.90 13.68
CA LEU A 40 -8.88 4.00 13.97
C LEU A 40 -8.07 5.31 13.98
N SER A 41 -8.57 6.35 13.32
CA SER A 41 -7.91 7.66 13.41
C SER A 41 -8.02 8.21 14.84
N SER A 42 -7.05 8.99 15.28
CA SER A 42 -7.08 9.62 16.61
C SER A 42 -8.32 10.51 16.80
N ARG A 43 -8.78 11.17 15.74
CA ARG A 43 -9.99 11.99 15.79
C ARG A 43 -11.24 11.15 16.03
N LEU A 44 -11.43 10.09 15.23
CA LEU A 44 -12.58 9.21 15.41
C LEU A 44 -12.56 8.49 16.76
N ALA A 45 -11.37 8.12 17.26
CA ALA A 45 -11.22 7.57 18.60
C ALA A 45 -11.61 8.59 19.68
N GLN A 46 -11.19 9.84 19.52
CA GLN A 46 -11.52 10.93 20.45
C GLN A 46 -13.02 11.22 20.47
N ASP A 47 -13.67 11.32 19.30
CA ASP A 47 -15.11 11.52 19.18
C ASP A 47 -15.87 10.39 19.91
N TYR A 48 -15.48 9.16 19.68
CA TYR A 48 -16.11 8.01 20.34
C TYR A 48 -15.92 8.02 21.87
N LEU A 49 -14.70 8.29 22.34
CA LEU A 49 -14.44 8.35 23.79
C LEU A 49 -15.22 9.49 24.46
N PHE A 50 -15.47 10.56 23.74
CA PHE A 50 -16.31 11.66 24.21
C PHE A 50 -17.80 11.23 24.25
N GLU A 51 -18.31 10.56 23.21
CA GLU A 51 -19.69 10.06 23.15
C GLU A 51 -20.01 9.07 24.29
N ILE A 52 -19.03 8.25 24.69
CA ILE A 52 -19.20 7.28 25.81
C ILE A 52 -18.77 7.87 27.16
N GLU A 53 -18.62 9.20 27.24
CA GLU A 53 -18.33 9.94 28.50
C GLU A 53 -16.99 9.54 29.19
N LEU A 54 -16.02 9.06 28.40
CA LEU A 54 -14.65 8.79 28.87
C LEU A 54 -13.69 9.96 28.65
N LEU A 55 -14.10 10.98 27.94
CA LEU A 55 -13.40 12.27 27.79
C LEU A 55 -14.34 13.42 28.10
N ASP A 56 -13.86 14.38 28.87
CA ASP A 56 -14.60 15.58 29.23
C ASP A 56 -14.63 16.63 28.11
N ASN A 57 -13.61 16.62 27.25
CA ASN A 57 -13.46 17.59 26.18
C ASN A 57 -12.85 16.93 24.92
N ILE A 58 -13.24 17.43 23.75
CA ILE A 58 -12.62 17.11 22.47
C ILE A 58 -11.97 18.35 21.86
N HIS A 59 -10.89 18.14 21.13
CA HIS A 59 -10.28 19.20 20.34
C HIS A 59 -11.21 19.54 19.17
N GLN A 60 -11.69 20.80 19.14
CA GLN A 60 -12.48 21.30 18.02
C GLN A 60 -11.54 21.81 16.94
N GLU A 61 -11.72 21.29 15.73
CA GLU A 61 -11.05 21.78 14.52
C GLU A 61 -12.07 22.44 13.60
N GLU A 62 -11.63 23.48 12.90
CA GLU A 62 -12.36 23.95 11.73
C GLU A 62 -12.24 22.88 10.65
N LEU A 63 -13.32 22.19 10.38
CA LEU A 63 -13.38 21.14 9.36
C LEU A 63 -14.09 21.67 8.14
N GLU A 64 -13.53 21.36 6.97
CA GLU A 64 -14.27 21.50 5.72
C GLU A 64 -15.50 20.58 5.72
N ASP A 65 -16.51 20.96 4.97
CA ASP A 65 -17.70 20.13 4.81
C ASP A 65 -17.30 18.72 4.33
N LYS A 66 -17.62 17.71 5.15
CA LYS A 66 -17.30 16.31 4.88
C LYS A 66 -17.82 15.83 3.53
N SER A 67 -18.91 16.43 3.01
CA SER A 67 -19.50 16.05 1.72
C SER A 67 -18.60 16.40 0.53
N ILE A 68 -17.80 17.46 0.64
CA ILE A 68 -16.94 17.95 -0.45
C ILE A 68 -15.45 17.72 -0.22
N ALA A 69 -15.02 17.51 1.02
CA ALA A 69 -13.60 17.39 1.38
C ALA A 69 -12.88 16.29 0.55
N LYS A 70 -13.51 15.13 0.37
CA LYS A 70 -12.97 14.04 -0.43
C LYS A 70 -12.77 14.45 -1.89
N ASP A 71 -13.74 15.16 -2.48
CA ASP A 71 -13.66 15.58 -3.87
C ASP A 71 -12.61 16.67 -4.10
N ILE A 72 -12.41 17.54 -3.10
CA ILE A 72 -11.34 18.53 -3.11
C ILE A 72 -9.98 17.82 -3.15
N VAL A 73 -9.74 16.88 -2.23
CA VAL A 73 -8.48 16.13 -2.16
C VAL A 73 -8.21 15.36 -3.46
N ILE A 74 -9.21 14.64 -3.98
CA ILE A 74 -9.09 13.92 -5.25
C ILE A 74 -8.77 14.89 -6.40
N SER A 75 -9.39 16.07 -6.41
CA SER A 75 -9.15 17.07 -7.45
C SER A 75 -7.73 17.61 -7.42
N GLU A 76 -7.20 17.92 -6.24
CA GLU A 76 -5.84 18.43 -6.10
C GLU A 76 -4.80 17.35 -6.44
N LEU A 77 -5.02 16.10 -6.01
CA LEU A 77 -4.16 14.99 -6.39
C LEU A 77 -4.19 14.73 -7.90
N ALA A 78 -5.38 14.76 -8.52
CA ALA A 78 -5.53 14.59 -9.97
C ALA A 78 -4.75 15.66 -10.75
N LYS A 79 -4.78 16.92 -10.30
CA LYS A 79 -3.96 18.00 -10.87
C LYS A 79 -2.47 17.74 -10.68
N ALA A 80 -2.05 17.41 -9.44
CA ALA A 80 -0.65 17.20 -9.11
C ALA A 80 -0.03 16.03 -9.92
N TYR A 81 -0.77 14.92 -10.05
CA TYR A 81 -0.33 13.75 -10.81
C TYR A 81 -0.69 13.82 -12.31
N LYS A 82 -1.35 14.90 -12.76
CA LYS A 82 -1.81 15.08 -14.16
C LYS A 82 -2.65 13.89 -14.65
N GLN A 83 -3.51 13.39 -13.76
CA GLN A 83 -4.38 12.22 -14.00
C GLN A 83 -5.85 12.62 -13.96
N ALA A 84 -6.71 11.77 -14.56
CA ALA A 84 -8.15 11.94 -14.40
C ALA A 84 -8.58 11.56 -12.97
N LYS A 85 -9.59 12.23 -12.42
CA LYS A 85 -10.08 12.00 -11.05
C LYS A 85 -10.45 10.54 -10.77
N GLN A 86 -11.02 9.84 -11.75
CA GLN A 86 -11.40 8.44 -11.61
C GLN A 86 -10.19 7.49 -11.43
N ASN A 87 -8.97 7.95 -11.71
CA ASN A 87 -7.74 7.21 -11.51
C ASN A 87 -7.13 7.43 -10.12
N ILE A 88 -7.76 8.28 -9.30
CA ILE A 88 -7.29 8.60 -7.95
C ILE A 88 -8.14 7.82 -6.94
N CYS A 89 -7.48 6.99 -6.15
CA CYS A 89 -8.09 6.30 -5.01
C CYS A 89 -7.43 6.76 -3.72
N LEU A 90 -8.23 7.09 -2.71
CA LEU A 90 -7.75 7.47 -1.40
C LEU A 90 -7.77 6.27 -0.46
N ALA A 91 -6.79 6.20 0.41
CA ALA A 91 -6.71 5.21 1.49
C ALA A 91 -6.49 5.91 2.83
N PRO A 92 -6.86 5.29 3.96
CA PRO A 92 -6.72 5.89 5.29
C PRO A 92 -5.26 6.16 5.70
N SER A 93 -4.31 5.43 5.12
CA SER A 93 -2.87 5.59 5.37
C SER A 93 -2.07 5.15 4.14
N GLY A 94 -0.78 5.54 4.10
CA GLY A 94 0.15 5.10 3.05
C GLY A 94 0.27 3.57 3.00
N MET A 95 0.42 2.92 4.15
CA MET A 95 0.51 1.45 4.21
C MET A 95 -0.77 0.76 3.75
N ASN A 96 -1.93 1.35 4.05
CA ASN A 96 -3.19 0.84 3.55
C ASN A 96 -3.30 1.02 2.02
N ALA A 97 -2.79 2.13 1.47
CA ALA A 97 -2.70 2.33 0.02
C ALA A 97 -1.84 1.27 -0.65
N VAL A 98 -0.64 1.00 -0.13
CA VAL A 98 0.24 -0.06 -0.63
C VAL A 98 -0.44 -1.43 -0.55
N TYR A 99 -1.00 -1.79 0.60
CA TYR A 99 -1.70 -3.05 0.79
C TYR A 99 -2.87 -3.21 -0.19
N CYS A 100 -3.72 -2.19 -0.33
CA CYS A 100 -4.87 -2.23 -1.23
C CYS A 100 -4.45 -2.33 -2.71
N ALA A 101 -3.43 -1.57 -3.11
CA ALA A 101 -2.88 -1.63 -4.46
C ALA A 101 -2.39 -3.04 -4.80
N LEU A 102 -1.51 -3.60 -3.96
CA LEU A 102 -0.97 -4.94 -4.17
C LEU A 102 -2.06 -6.02 -4.10
N LYS A 103 -2.99 -5.91 -3.14
CA LYS A 103 -4.10 -6.86 -3.00
C LYS A 103 -5.05 -6.83 -4.20
N GLY A 104 -5.30 -5.64 -4.76
CA GLY A 104 -6.14 -5.46 -5.94
C GLY A 104 -5.52 -6.03 -7.22
N LEU A 105 -4.20 -6.12 -7.30
CA LEU A 105 -3.50 -6.72 -8.43
C LEU A 105 -3.67 -8.25 -8.49
N LYS A 106 -3.75 -8.91 -7.35
CA LYS A 106 -3.78 -10.38 -7.25
C LYS A 106 -4.89 -11.02 -8.11
N PRO A 107 -6.17 -10.63 -8.01
CA PRO A 107 -7.22 -11.25 -8.84
C PRO A 107 -7.10 -10.91 -10.33
N ILE A 108 -6.54 -9.76 -10.69
CA ILE A 108 -6.37 -9.36 -12.10
C ILE A 108 -5.32 -10.25 -12.77
N GLN A 109 -4.21 -10.45 -12.10
CA GLN A 109 -3.07 -11.17 -12.65
C GLN A 109 -3.22 -12.69 -12.55
N GLN A 110 -3.92 -13.21 -11.54
CA GLN A 110 -4.23 -14.64 -11.45
C GLN A 110 -5.02 -15.14 -12.65
N ARG A 111 -5.91 -14.32 -13.22
CA ARG A 111 -6.62 -14.65 -14.46
C ARG A 111 -5.69 -14.89 -15.65
N ASN A 112 -4.49 -14.29 -15.60
CA ASN A 112 -3.44 -14.43 -16.62
C ASN A 112 -2.38 -15.48 -16.24
N GLY A 113 -2.60 -16.27 -15.20
CA GLY A 113 -1.63 -17.27 -14.70
C GLY A 113 -0.43 -16.68 -14.00
N LYS A 114 -0.46 -15.39 -13.63
CA LYS A 114 0.63 -14.67 -12.98
C LYS A 114 0.38 -14.56 -11.48
N ASN A 115 1.28 -15.07 -10.67
CA ASN A 115 1.11 -15.13 -9.20
C ASN A 115 2.32 -14.61 -8.41
N LYS A 116 3.45 -14.32 -9.09
CA LYS A 116 4.68 -13.91 -8.43
C LYS A 116 4.82 -12.38 -8.44
N LEU A 117 5.41 -11.85 -7.36
CA LEU A 117 5.76 -10.45 -7.22
C LEU A 117 7.28 -10.29 -7.20
N ILE A 118 7.79 -9.26 -7.85
CA ILE A 118 9.19 -8.84 -7.72
C ILE A 118 9.25 -7.60 -6.85
N GLN A 119 10.06 -7.68 -5.79
CA GLN A 119 10.55 -6.52 -5.05
C GLN A 119 11.85 -6.07 -5.71
N LEU A 120 11.90 -4.83 -6.17
CA LEU A 120 13.10 -4.22 -6.75
C LEU A 120 13.62 -3.11 -5.85
N GLY A 121 14.80 -3.32 -5.30
CA GLY A 121 15.44 -2.44 -4.35
C GLY A 121 15.06 -2.69 -2.89
N TRP A 122 15.61 -1.86 -2.03
CA TRP A 122 15.24 -1.78 -0.64
C TRP A 122 14.00 -0.92 -0.50
N LEU A 123 12.94 -1.42 0.12
CA LEU A 123 11.68 -0.70 0.30
C LEU A 123 11.47 -0.37 1.78
N TYR A 124 10.50 0.47 2.06
CA TYR A 124 10.05 0.70 3.42
C TYR A 124 9.71 -0.64 4.11
N LEU A 125 10.10 -0.76 5.37
CA LEU A 125 10.06 -2.04 6.10
C LEU A 125 8.67 -2.70 6.06
N ASP A 126 7.62 -1.93 6.27
CA ASP A 126 6.26 -2.49 6.29
C ASP A 126 5.78 -2.87 4.88
N THR A 127 6.26 -2.22 3.82
CA THR A 127 6.03 -2.66 2.44
C THR A 127 6.68 -4.01 2.18
N MET A 128 7.93 -4.21 2.63
CA MET A 128 8.62 -5.52 2.54
C MET A 128 7.85 -6.59 3.30
N ASN A 129 7.36 -6.28 4.50
CA ASN A 129 6.54 -7.21 5.30
C ASN A 129 5.23 -7.57 4.57
N ILE A 130 4.58 -6.62 3.89
CA ILE A 130 3.38 -6.89 3.08
C ILE A 130 3.73 -7.86 1.94
N VAL A 131 4.80 -7.59 1.21
CA VAL A 131 5.25 -8.45 0.10
C VAL A 131 5.52 -9.88 0.60
N GLU A 132 6.25 -10.02 1.70
CA GLU A 132 6.62 -11.32 2.26
C GLU A 132 5.42 -12.12 2.77
N HIS A 133 4.49 -11.47 3.48
CA HIS A 133 3.43 -12.18 4.18
C HIS A 133 2.14 -12.36 3.37
N TYR A 134 1.90 -11.55 2.35
CA TYR A 134 0.62 -11.55 1.61
C TYR A 134 0.72 -12.03 0.17
N PHE A 135 1.96 -12.30 -0.31
CA PHE A 135 2.20 -12.89 -1.62
C PHE A 135 2.86 -14.24 -1.47
N ASP A 136 2.26 -15.26 -2.11
CA ASP A 136 2.68 -16.67 -1.95
C ASP A 136 4.11 -16.91 -2.52
N GLU A 137 4.48 -16.17 -3.57
CA GLU A 137 5.81 -16.22 -4.17
C GLU A 137 6.30 -14.80 -4.48
N ASN A 138 7.47 -14.47 -3.99
CA ASN A 138 8.14 -13.22 -4.31
C ASN A 138 9.62 -13.47 -4.66
N LYS A 139 10.19 -12.56 -5.45
CA LYS A 139 11.61 -12.51 -5.77
C LYS A 139 12.15 -11.13 -5.47
N ILE A 140 13.28 -11.06 -4.78
CA ILE A 140 13.90 -9.80 -4.39
C ILE A 140 15.17 -9.57 -5.23
N PHE A 141 15.28 -8.37 -5.79
CA PHE A 141 16.48 -7.82 -6.41
C PHE A 141 16.86 -6.56 -5.64
N TYR A 142 17.92 -6.63 -4.86
CA TYR A 142 18.35 -5.47 -4.06
C TYR A 142 19.11 -4.43 -4.87
N ASP A 143 19.84 -4.86 -5.89
CA ASP A 143 20.59 -3.93 -6.76
C ASP A 143 19.68 -3.41 -7.88
N ILE A 144 19.18 -2.21 -7.68
CA ILE A 144 18.31 -1.53 -8.65
C ILE A 144 19.05 -0.97 -9.86
N ASN A 145 20.38 -0.88 -9.80
CA ASN A 145 21.18 -0.37 -10.91
C ASN A 145 21.49 -1.47 -11.94
N ASN A 146 21.35 -2.72 -11.55
CA ASN A 146 21.64 -3.86 -12.43
C ASN A 146 20.35 -4.45 -13.02
N LEU A 147 19.74 -3.72 -13.94
CA LEU A 147 18.54 -4.20 -14.65
C LEU A 147 18.82 -5.33 -15.63
N ASP A 148 20.08 -5.63 -15.96
CA ASP A 148 20.43 -6.78 -16.79
C ASP A 148 20.11 -8.09 -16.08
N LEU A 149 20.39 -8.19 -14.78
CA LEU A 149 20.01 -9.35 -13.97
C LEU A 149 18.51 -9.54 -13.89
N LEU A 150 17.76 -8.43 -13.78
CA LEU A 150 16.30 -8.46 -13.81
C LEU A 150 15.81 -8.95 -15.17
N GLU A 151 16.33 -8.39 -16.26
CA GLU A 151 15.94 -8.78 -17.62
C GLU A 151 16.23 -10.25 -17.90
N ASP A 152 17.41 -10.75 -17.51
CA ASP A 152 17.76 -12.16 -17.67
C ASP A 152 16.80 -13.09 -16.91
N TYR A 153 16.43 -12.70 -15.69
CA TYR A 153 15.42 -13.42 -14.92
C TYR A 153 14.04 -13.41 -15.61
N LEU A 154 13.65 -12.27 -16.16
CA LEU A 154 12.35 -12.11 -16.84
C LEU A 154 12.26 -12.90 -18.15
N LYS A 155 13.35 -13.15 -18.85
CA LYS A 155 13.37 -13.99 -20.07
C LYS A 155 12.78 -15.39 -19.80
N THR A 156 13.05 -15.94 -18.62
CA THR A 156 12.56 -17.27 -18.24
C THR A 156 11.28 -17.23 -17.42
N ASN A 157 11.15 -16.24 -16.51
CA ASN A 157 10.11 -16.21 -15.48
C ASN A 157 9.02 -15.16 -15.72
N GLY A 158 9.19 -14.24 -16.68
CA GLY A 158 8.30 -13.10 -16.87
C GLY A 158 6.82 -13.46 -17.07
N HIS A 159 6.55 -14.65 -17.63
CA HIS A 159 5.20 -15.17 -17.79
C HIS A 159 4.48 -15.46 -16.46
N THR A 160 5.21 -15.60 -15.33
CA THR A 160 4.65 -15.84 -14.00
C THR A 160 4.58 -14.57 -13.14
N ILE A 161 5.25 -13.49 -13.56
CA ILE A 161 5.37 -12.27 -12.76
C ILE A 161 4.14 -11.39 -12.94
N SER A 162 3.46 -11.10 -11.86
CA SER A 162 2.28 -10.22 -11.82
C SER A 162 2.65 -8.74 -11.79
N ALA A 163 3.58 -8.38 -10.93
CA ALA A 163 3.98 -7.00 -10.75
C ALA A 163 5.42 -6.89 -10.27
N ILE A 164 6.02 -5.73 -10.51
CA ILE A 164 7.28 -5.28 -9.89
C ILE A 164 6.94 -4.07 -9.02
N ILE A 165 7.34 -4.11 -7.74
CA ILE A 165 7.23 -2.98 -6.83
C ILE A 165 8.59 -2.40 -6.52
N THR A 166 8.70 -1.06 -6.58
CA THR A 166 9.91 -0.31 -6.23
C THR A 166 9.54 1.02 -5.58
N GLU A 167 10.46 1.57 -4.80
CA GLU A 167 10.37 2.96 -4.28
C GLU A 167 11.28 3.89 -5.07
N ILE A 168 10.86 5.14 -5.22
CA ILE A 168 11.64 6.15 -5.94
C ILE A 168 11.58 7.49 -5.22
N PRO A 169 12.72 7.93 -4.67
CA PRO A 169 13.91 7.14 -4.36
C PRO A 169 13.65 6.10 -3.27
N THR A 170 14.49 5.06 -3.20
CA THR A 170 14.38 4.01 -2.16
C THR A 170 14.67 4.57 -0.76
N ASN A 171 14.02 4.01 0.26
CA ASN A 171 14.24 4.36 1.66
C ASN A 171 14.98 3.21 2.38
N PRO A 172 16.13 3.42 3.04
CA PRO A 172 16.81 4.70 3.30
C PRO A 172 17.92 5.06 2.28
N LEU A 173 18.16 4.24 1.27
CA LEU A 173 19.36 4.34 0.44
C LEU A 173 19.33 5.46 -0.61
N LEU A 174 18.15 6.08 -0.84
CA LEU A 174 17.93 7.17 -1.80
C LEU A 174 18.39 6.84 -3.24
N GLN A 175 18.31 5.58 -3.60
CA GLN A 175 18.63 5.12 -4.95
C GLN A 175 17.43 5.27 -5.87
N THR A 176 17.68 5.53 -7.15
CA THR A 176 16.64 5.66 -8.17
C THR A 176 16.96 4.75 -9.33
N VAL A 177 16.03 3.86 -9.66
CA VAL A 177 16.15 2.96 -10.81
C VAL A 177 15.98 3.72 -12.13
N ASP A 178 16.57 3.24 -13.22
CA ASP A 178 16.23 3.69 -14.56
C ASP A 178 14.77 3.33 -14.89
N LEU A 179 13.88 4.31 -14.69
CA LEU A 179 12.44 4.14 -14.87
C LEU A 179 12.05 3.87 -16.32
N VAL A 180 12.78 4.45 -17.28
CA VAL A 180 12.47 4.28 -18.70
C VAL A 180 12.70 2.82 -19.08
N ARG A 181 13.87 2.31 -18.75
CA ARG A 181 14.22 0.91 -19.01
C ARG A 181 13.32 -0.06 -18.22
N LEU A 182 13.03 0.24 -16.96
CA LEU A 182 12.15 -0.59 -16.13
C LEU A 182 10.74 -0.66 -16.72
N LYS A 183 10.19 0.46 -17.18
CA LYS A 183 8.90 0.51 -17.86
C LYS A 183 8.91 -0.34 -19.15
N GLU A 184 9.95 -0.23 -19.97
CA GLU A 184 10.09 -1.03 -21.19
C GLU A 184 10.09 -2.54 -20.87
N LEU A 185 10.81 -2.97 -19.83
CA LEU A 185 10.80 -4.37 -19.38
C LEU A 185 9.41 -4.79 -18.92
N CYS A 186 8.72 -3.96 -18.13
CA CYS A 186 7.38 -4.25 -17.65
C CYS A 186 6.39 -4.40 -18.83
N LEU A 187 6.46 -3.53 -19.81
CA LEU A 187 5.62 -3.61 -21.02
C LEU A 187 5.94 -4.86 -21.83
N LYS A 188 7.22 -5.16 -22.08
CA LYS A 188 7.66 -6.33 -22.84
C LYS A 188 7.13 -7.66 -22.28
N TYR A 189 7.05 -7.78 -20.96
CA TYR A 189 6.61 -9.00 -20.27
C TYR A 189 5.18 -8.91 -19.73
N ASN A 190 4.44 -7.84 -20.06
CA ASN A 190 3.08 -7.58 -19.56
C ASN A 190 3.01 -7.66 -18.03
N ILE A 191 3.90 -6.95 -17.34
CA ILE A 191 4.03 -6.88 -15.90
C ILE A 191 3.53 -5.50 -15.43
N ILE A 192 2.81 -5.46 -14.30
CA ILE A 192 2.36 -4.20 -13.72
C ILE A 192 3.51 -3.58 -12.92
N LEU A 193 3.83 -2.33 -13.19
CA LEU A 193 4.80 -1.57 -12.42
C LEU A 193 4.08 -0.79 -11.31
N VAL A 194 4.48 -1.05 -10.06
CA VAL A 194 4.00 -0.36 -8.86
C VAL A 194 5.13 0.51 -8.34
N ILE A 195 4.90 1.82 -8.27
CA ILE A 195 5.89 2.78 -7.80
C ILE A 195 5.39 3.45 -6.54
N ASP A 196 6.14 3.33 -5.45
CA ASP A 196 5.97 4.16 -4.27
C ASP A 196 6.85 5.40 -4.43
N ALA A 197 6.22 6.55 -4.68
CA ALA A 197 6.86 7.83 -4.86
C ALA A 197 6.72 8.75 -3.65
N THR A 198 6.59 8.18 -2.45
CA THR A 198 6.35 8.93 -1.21
C THR A 198 7.39 10.02 -0.99
N PHE A 199 8.69 9.74 -1.22
CA PHE A 199 9.74 10.75 -1.09
C PHE A 199 9.79 11.74 -2.24
N ALA A 200 9.64 11.25 -3.48
CA ALA A 200 9.73 12.11 -4.64
C ALA A 200 8.56 13.07 -4.74
N THR A 201 7.37 12.63 -4.39
CA THR A 201 6.10 13.36 -4.60
C THR A 201 5.85 13.71 -6.07
N PRO A 202 4.65 14.11 -6.47
CA PRO A 202 4.38 14.50 -7.86
C PRO A 202 5.08 15.80 -8.29
N TYR A 203 5.68 16.52 -7.35
CA TYR A 203 6.41 17.76 -7.66
C TYR A 203 7.84 17.52 -8.15
N ASN A 204 8.46 16.42 -7.72
CA ASN A 204 9.83 16.08 -8.07
C ASN A 204 9.92 14.95 -9.09
N LEU A 205 8.86 14.18 -9.30
CA LEU A 205 8.83 13.07 -10.22
C LEU A 205 7.54 13.08 -11.04
N ASP A 206 7.67 13.24 -12.36
CA ASP A 206 6.54 13.13 -13.29
C ASP A 206 6.36 11.66 -13.69
N LEU A 207 5.35 11.03 -13.11
CA LEU A 207 4.99 9.62 -13.38
C LEU A 207 3.89 9.51 -14.44
N LYS A 208 3.93 10.33 -15.49
CA LYS A 208 3.01 10.13 -16.61
C LYS A 208 3.17 8.73 -17.22
N PRO A 209 2.06 8.02 -17.44
CA PRO A 209 2.09 6.70 -18.05
C PRO A 209 2.72 6.71 -19.44
#